data_665369bdf46663ae252b5700ac07bd85
#
_entry.id   665369bdf46663ae252b5700ac07bd85
#
_cell.length_a   1.000
_cell.length_b   1.000
_cell.length_c   1.000
_cell.angle_alpha   90.00
_cell.angle_beta   90.00
_cell.angle_gamma   90.00
#
_symmetry.space_group_name_H-M   'P 1'
#
loop_
_entity.id
_entity.type
_entity.pdbx_description
1 polymer ?
#
loop_
_entity_poly.entity_id
_entity_poly.type
_entity_poly.pdbx_seq_one_letter_code
_entity_poly.pdbx_strand_id
1 'polypeptide(L)'
;MKLNINQVNWPEAFPEKPEVTVEVNNNQYWLFLTYHVKGDQVRAVTTEDQGPVWEDSCVEFFCQVPGEEYYCNFECNCIGAMVGSRRKGRAEDVKPFSPDEMGRIERQCSFPREAFEEKDGLFEWSVELRIPLDLIFRDQKPTFPQKLKVNFYKCADKTKKPHFLSWHPIPLPKPDFHCPQFFGEIELR
;
A
#
# COMPACT_ATOMS: atom_id res chain seq x y z
N MET A 1 15.49 -3.22 -3.80
CA MET A 1 15.01 -3.52 -5.18
C MET A 1 14.03 -2.46 -5.63
N LYS A 2 13.89 -2.24 -6.96
CA LYS A 2 12.89 -1.30 -7.52
C LYS A 2 11.88 -2.08 -8.37
N LEU A 3 10.59 -1.86 -8.15
CA LEU A 3 9.49 -2.57 -8.79
C LEU A 3 8.54 -1.58 -9.45
N ASN A 4 7.91 -1.99 -10.57
CA ASN A 4 6.88 -1.19 -11.25
C ASN A 4 5.50 -1.71 -10.87
N ILE A 5 4.62 -0.81 -10.42
CA ILE A 5 3.22 -1.11 -10.14
C ILE A 5 2.42 -0.74 -11.39
N ASN A 6 2.33 -1.67 -12.33
CA ASN A 6 1.88 -1.38 -13.70
C ASN A 6 0.84 -2.36 -14.26
N GLN A 7 0.36 -3.32 -13.46
CA GLN A 7 -0.72 -4.22 -13.85
C GLN A 7 -2.06 -3.49 -13.77
N VAL A 8 -2.68 -3.24 -14.92
CA VAL A 8 -4.04 -2.74 -15.03
C VAL A 8 -4.96 -3.96 -15.12
N ASN A 9 -5.46 -4.45 -13.98
CA ASN A 9 -6.17 -5.71 -13.93
C ASN A 9 -7.60 -5.62 -14.51
N TRP A 10 -8.18 -4.43 -14.58
CA TRP A 10 -9.58 -4.19 -15.02
C TRP A 10 -9.65 -3.06 -16.06
N PRO A 11 -8.96 -3.19 -17.21
CA PRO A 11 -8.77 -2.09 -18.16
C PRO A 11 -10.05 -1.60 -18.84
N GLU A 12 -11.07 -2.45 -18.97
CA GLU A 12 -12.34 -2.05 -19.57
C GLU A 12 -13.12 -1.05 -18.69
N ALA A 13 -13.05 -1.21 -17.37
CA ALA A 13 -13.74 -0.35 -16.43
C ALA A 13 -12.85 0.77 -15.87
N PHE A 14 -11.55 0.50 -15.73
CA PHE A 14 -10.56 1.38 -15.11
C PHE A 14 -9.27 1.42 -15.94
N PRO A 15 -9.28 2.14 -17.08
CA PRO A 15 -8.16 2.16 -18.04
C PRO A 15 -6.97 3.02 -17.59
N GLU A 16 -7.15 3.87 -16.58
CA GLU A 16 -6.13 4.83 -16.15
C GLU A 16 -4.89 4.13 -15.61
N LYS A 17 -3.73 4.61 -16.03
CA LYS A 17 -2.43 4.02 -15.71
C LYS A 17 -1.40 5.09 -15.36
N PRO A 18 -1.44 5.66 -14.16
CA PRO A 18 -0.33 6.49 -13.69
C PRO A 18 0.99 5.70 -13.67
N GLU A 19 2.11 6.39 -13.80
CA GLU A 19 3.44 5.79 -13.62
C GLU A 19 3.70 5.63 -12.13
N VAL A 20 3.92 4.38 -11.68
CA VAL A 20 4.13 4.09 -10.26
C VAL A 20 5.29 3.13 -10.09
N THR A 21 6.24 3.50 -9.23
CA THR A 21 7.31 2.61 -8.80
C THR A 21 7.36 2.55 -7.27
N VAL A 22 7.87 1.44 -6.75
CA VAL A 22 8.23 1.30 -5.36
C VAL A 22 9.65 0.78 -5.22
N GLU A 23 10.44 1.42 -4.38
CA GLU A 23 11.75 0.95 -3.95
C GLU A 23 11.60 0.26 -2.60
N VAL A 24 12.10 -0.98 -2.51
CA VAL A 24 11.99 -1.84 -1.33
C VAL A 24 13.37 -2.14 -0.80
N ASN A 25 13.62 -1.79 0.44
CA ASN A 25 14.83 -2.09 1.17
C ASN A 25 14.48 -2.55 2.60
N ASN A 26 15.39 -3.21 3.27
CA ASN A 26 15.22 -3.56 4.68
C ASN A 26 16.57 -3.58 5.41
N ASN A 27 16.48 -3.54 6.73
CA ASN A 27 17.50 -3.96 7.65
C ASN A 27 16.92 -4.97 8.66
N GLN A 28 17.59 -5.25 9.76
CA GLN A 28 17.15 -6.23 10.76
C GLN A 28 15.88 -5.83 11.52
N TYR A 29 15.46 -4.55 11.46
CA TYR A 29 14.36 -4.01 12.27
C TYR A 29 13.25 -3.37 11.44
N TRP A 30 13.57 -2.89 10.24
CA TRP A 30 12.72 -2.04 9.45
C TRP A 30 12.59 -2.51 8.00
N LEU A 31 11.39 -2.41 7.48
CA LEU A 31 11.12 -2.41 6.04
C LEU A 31 10.99 -0.96 5.57
N PHE A 32 11.68 -0.61 4.50
CA PHE A 32 11.65 0.72 3.88
C PHE A 32 10.98 0.61 2.52
N LEU A 33 9.94 1.39 2.32
CA LEU A 33 9.22 1.49 1.06
C LEU A 33 9.23 2.95 0.61
N THR A 34 9.69 3.22 -0.61
CA THR A 34 9.62 4.54 -1.22
C THR A 34 8.81 4.46 -2.51
N TYR A 35 7.60 5.01 -2.49
CA TYR A 35 6.76 5.10 -3.66
C TYR A 35 7.01 6.40 -4.40
N HIS A 36 7.07 6.32 -5.73
CA HIS A 36 7.05 7.47 -6.63
C HIS A 36 5.87 7.31 -7.58
N VAL A 37 5.06 8.33 -7.65
CA VAL A 37 3.84 8.35 -8.47
C VAL A 37 3.86 9.58 -9.37
N LYS A 38 3.54 9.37 -10.66
CA LYS A 38 3.32 10.43 -11.62
C LYS A 38 2.00 10.17 -12.33
N GLY A 39 1.10 11.15 -12.26
CA GLY A 39 -0.24 11.04 -12.82
C GLY A 39 -0.86 12.40 -13.09
N ASP A 40 -2.05 12.41 -13.69
CA ASP A 40 -2.74 13.60 -14.17
C ASP A 40 -3.82 14.12 -13.21
N GLN A 41 -3.90 13.55 -12.03
CA GLN A 41 -4.82 13.93 -10.96
C GLN A 41 -4.26 13.61 -9.58
N VAL A 42 -4.69 14.35 -8.58
CA VAL A 42 -4.39 14.10 -7.17
C VAL A 42 -5.53 14.53 -6.27
N ARG A 43 -5.83 13.72 -5.24
CA ARG A 43 -6.87 13.96 -4.25
C ARG A 43 -6.38 13.49 -2.88
N ALA A 44 -6.67 14.28 -1.83
CA ALA A 44 -6.42 13.90 -0.44
C ALA A 44 -7.40 14.61 0.50
N VAL A 45 -8.49 13.98 0.83
CA VAL A 45 -9.53 14.52 1.73
C VAL A 45 -9.43 13.92 3.13
N THR A 46 -9.00 12.66 3.21
CA THR A 46 -8.84 11.94 4.47
C THR A 46 -7.54 12.36 5.16
N THR A 47 -7.64 12.94 6.35
CA THR A 47 -6.49 13.34 7.19
C THR A 47 -6.26 12.41 8.38
N GLU A 48 -7.29 11.66 8.78
CA GLU A 48 -7.25 10.81 9.95
C GLU A 48 -6.74 9.40 9.61
N ASP A 49 -5.93 8.84 10.50
CA ASP A 49 -5.54 7.44 10.41
C ASP A 49 -6.76 6.52 10.65
N GLN A 50 -6.76 5.35 10.01
CA GLN A 50 -7.86 4.39 9.98
C GLN A 50 -9.13 4.93 9.26
N GLY A 51 -9.03 6.07 8.58
CA GLY A 51 -10.07 6.61 7.70
C GLY A 51 -10.00 6.01 6.29
N PRO A 52 -10.93 6.38 5.39
CA PRO A 52 -11.05 5.81 4.04
C PRO A 52 -9.99 6.35 3.07
N VAL A 53 -8.70 6.11 3.35
CA VAL A 53 -7.56 6.64 2.58
C VAL A 53 -7.50 6.12 1.14
N TRP A 54 -8.09 4.95 0.85
CA TRP A 54 -8.19 4.37 -0.49
C TRP A 54 -9.09 5.17 -1.44
N GLU A 55 -9.96 6.01 -0.90
CA GLU A 55 -10.78 6.94 -1.69
C GLU A 55 -9.96 8.08 -2.31
N ASP A 56 -8.79 8.36 -1.73
CA ASP A 56 -7.83 9.38 -2.16
C ASP A 56 -6.77 8.80 -3.11
N SER A 57 -5.81 9.64 -3.53
CA SER A 57 -4.60 9.18 -4.19
C SER A 57 -3.76 8.37 -3.22
N CYS A 58 -3.86 7.05 -3.29
CA CYS A 58 -3.36 6.10 -2.30
C CYS A 58 -2.34 5.13 -2.90
N VAL A 59 -1.34 4.76 -2.13
CA VAL A 59 -0.41 3.65 -2.38
C VAL A 59 -0.53 2.65 -1.25
N GLU A 60 -0.38 1.35 -1.58
CA GLU A 60 -0.63 0.30 -0.60
C GLU A 60 0.44 -0.80 -0.67
N PHE A 61 0.70 -1.38 0.48
CA PHE A 61 1.54 -2.54 0.66
C PHE A 61 0.81 -3.60 1.47
N PHE A 62 0.61 -4.77 0.89
CA PHE A 62 0.05 -5.91 1.58
C PHE A 62 1.09 -7.02 1.65
N CYS A 63 1.18 -7.68 2.80
CA CYS A 63 2.19 -8.71 3.01
C CYS A 63 1.71 -9.84 3.91
N GLN A 64 2.18 -11.05 3.62
CA GLN A 64 1.89 -12.25 4.38
C GLN A 64 3.17 -13.03 4.64
N VAL A 65 3.43 -13.36 5.89
CA VAL A 65 4.53 -14.27 6.23
C VAL A 65 4.16 -15.67 5.73
N PRO A 66 5.05 -16.36 4.99
CA PRO A 66 4.75 -17.70 4.49
C PRO A 66 4.35 -18.67 5.61
N GLY A 67 3.22 -19.36 5.42
CA GLY A 67 2.66 -20.28 6.41
C GLY A 67 1.67 -19.66 7.39
N GLU A 68 1.56 -18.33 7.44
CA GLU A 68 0.57 -17.64 8.27
C GLU A 68 -0.77 -17.53 7.54
N GLU A 69 -1.88 -17.57 8.31
CA GLU A 69 -3.21 -17.33 7.77
C GLU A 69 -3.49 -15.83 7.60
N TYR A 70 -2.91 -14.99 8.47
CA TYR A 70 -3.09 -13.55 8.45
C TYR A 70 -2.13 -12.89 7.47
N TYR A 71 -2.61 -11.82 6.85
CA TYR A 71 -1.77 -10.85 6.15
C TYR A 71 -1.92 -9.47 6.78
N CYS A 72 -0.93 -8.62 6.57
CA CYS A 72 -0.99 -7.21 6.95
C CYS A 72 -1.29 -6.36 5.72
N ASN A 73 -2.08 -5.30 5.88
CA ASN A 73 -2.26 -4.24 4.89
C ASN A 73 -1.82 -2.90 5.48
N PHE A 74 -1.15 -2.12 4.66
CA PHE A 74 -0.68 -0.76 4.93
C PHE A 74 -1.09 0.09 3.73
N GLU A 75 -2.05 0.98 3.91
CA GLU A 75 -2.63 1.83 2.87
C GLU A 75 -2.38 3.28 3.26
N CYS A 76 -1.71 4.05 2.42
CA CYS A 76 -1.28 5.41 2.73
C CYS A 76 -1.66 6.35 1.59
N ASN A 77 -2.43 7.40 1.88
CA ASN A 77 -2.70 8.43 0.89
C ASN A 77 -1.51 9.37 0.70
N CYS A 78 -1.54 10.21 -0.31
CA CYS A 78 -0.41 11.06 -0.70
C CYS A 78 -0.02 12.13 0.34
N ILE A 79 -0.84 12.35 1.39
CA ILE A 79 -0.55 13.27 2.51
C ILE A 79 -0.19 12.54 3.81
N GLY A 80 -0.13 11.19 3.81
CA GLY A 80 0.33 10.39 4.95
C GLY A 80 -0.74 9.94 5.94
N ALA A 81 -2.03 10.15 5.68
CA ALA A 81 -3.08 9.44 6.41
C ALA A 81 -3.04 7.96 6.02
N MET A 82 -3.22 7.06 6.98
CA MET A 82 -2.93 5.65 6.76
C MET A 82 -3.92 4.73 7.44
N VAL A 83 -4.28 3.65 6.74
CA VAL A 83 -4.92 2.45 7.31
C VAL A 83 -3.87 1.37 7.51
N GLY A 84 -3.92 0.71 8.65
CA GLY A 84 -3.12 -0.46 8.92
C GLY A 84 -3.90 -1.50 9.69
N SER A 85 -3.80 -2.75 9.28
CA SER A 85 -4.42 -3.86 9.99
C SER A 85 -3.76 -5.20 9.69
N ARG A 86 -4.11 -6.18 10.51
CA ARG A 86 -3.83 -7.59 10.28
C ARG A 86 -5.16 -8.32 10.14
N ARG A 87 -5.33 -9.15 9.10
CA ARG A 87 -6.62 -9.80 8.79
C ARG A 87 -6.44 -11.11 8.03
N LYS A 88 -7.50 -11.93 7.99
CA LYS A 88 -7.54 -13.15 7.18
C LYS A 88 -8.14 -12.91 5.79
N GLY A 89 -9.05 -11.96 5.67
CA GLY A 89 -9.71 -11.57 4.43
C GLY A 89 -10.20 -10.12 4.49
N ARG A 90 -10.84 -9.63 3.42
CA ARG A 90 -11.33 -8.25 3.33
C ARG A 90 -12.14 -7.83 4.56
N ALA A 91 -13.06 -8.68 5.01
CA ALA A 91 -13.92 -8.45 6.18
C ALA A 91 -13.82 -9.58 7.21
N GLU A 92 -12.82 -10.46 7.08
CA GLU A 92 -12.67 -11.63 7.95
C GLU A 92 -11.55 -11.39 8.97
N ASP A 93 -11.90 -11.50 10.25
CA ASP A 93 -11.01 -11.38 11.41
C ASP A 93 -10.06 -10.17 11.32
N VAL A 94 -10.67 -9.00 11.09
CA VAL A 94 -9.95 -7.74 10.93
C VAL A 94 -9.50 -7.22 12.28
N LYS A 95 -8.20 -7.04 12.45
CA LYS A 95 -7.53 -6.49 13.64
C LYS A 95 -6.81 -5.20 13.24
N PRO A 96 -7.45 -4.03 13.34
CA PRO A 96 -6.78 -2.77 13.09
C PRO A 96 -5.55 -2.61 13.99
N PHE A 97 -4.49 -2.00 13.49
CA PHE A 97 -3.37 -1.62 14.34
C PHE A 97 -3.82 -0.57 15.35
N SER A 98 -3.36 -0.72 16.58
CA SER A 98 -3.60 0.26 17.65
C SER A 98 -2.96 1.61 17.33
N PRO A 99 -3.38 2.70 17.99
CA PRO A 99 -2.72 4.00 17.84
C PRO A 99 -1.21 3.94 18.11
N ASP A 100 -0.76 3.14 19.07
CA ASP A 100 0.66 2.97 19.36
C ASP A 100 1.39 2.25 18.23
N GLU A 101 0.80 1.19 17.65
CA GLU A 101 1.36 0.49 16.50
C GLU A 101 1.42 1.40 15.27
N MET A 102 0.35 2.16 15.00
CA MET A 102 0.31 3.14 13.91
C MET A 102 1.35 4.25 14.10
N GLY A 103 1.54 4.73 15.33
CA GLY A 103 2.53 5.75 15.67
C GLY A 103 3.98 5.31 15.48
N ARG A 104 4.24 4.01 15.43
CA ARG A 104 5.57 3.44 15.15
C ARG A 104 5.90 3.38 13.65
N ILE A 105 4.92 3.53 12.78
CA ILE A 105 5.15 3.56 11.32
C ILE A 105 5.52 4.98 10.93
N GLU A 106 6.80 5.19 10.60
CA GLU A 106 7.27 6.50 10.15
C GLU A 106 6.82 6.74 8.69
N ARG A 107 6.37 7.97 8.41
CA ARG A 107 5.83 8.37 7.11
C ARG A 107 6.40 9.73 6.71
N GLN A 108 6.89 9.81 5.48
CA GLN A 108 7.30 11.07 4.87
C GLN A 108 6.65 11.17 3.50
N CYS A 109 5.94 12.27 3.26
CA CYS A 109 5.24 12.54 2.02
C CYS A 109 5.74 13.83 1.39
N SER A 110 5.70 13.91 0.06
CA SER A 110 6.05 15.14 -0.65
C SER A 110 4.98 16.24 -0.51
N PHE A 111 3.73 15.85 -0.25
CA PHE A 111 2.68 16.79 0.12
C PHE A 111 2.62 16.96 1.65
N PRO A 112 2.27 18.17 2.14
CA PRO A 112 1.99 18.37 3.56
C PRO A 112 0.73 17.60 3.98
N ARG A 113 0.59 17.29 5.28
CA ARG A 113 -0.59 16.60 5.82
C ARG A 113 -1.75 17.58 5.99
N GLU A 114 -2.24 18.08 4.87
CA GLU A 114 -3.36 19.02 4.77
C GLU A 114 -4.33 18.51 3.69
N ALA A 115 -5.63 18.47 4.04
CA ALA A 115 -6.65 18.03 3.10
C ALA A 115 -6.78 18.98 1.90
N PHE A 116 -6.98 18.40 0.73
CA PHE A 116 -7.34 19.13 -0.48
C PHE A 116 -8.28 18.31 -1.36
N GLU A 117 -9.20 19.03 -2.02
CA GLU A 117 -10.06 18.44 -3.03
C GLU A 117 -9.28 18.03 -4.27
N GLU A 118 -9.88 17.20 -5.10
CA GLU A 118 -9.25 16.72 -6.34
C GLU A 118 -8.76 17.86 -7.22
N LYS A 119 -7.53 17.72 -7.70
CA LYS A 119 -6.88 18.62 -8.65
C LYS A 119 -6.52 17.86 -9.91
N ASP A 120 -6.86 18.42 -11.05
CA ASP A 120 -6.43 17.94 -12.37
C ASP A 120 -5.12 18.63 -12.77
N GLY A 121 -4.24 17.91 -13.45
CA GLY A 121 -2.92 18.37 -13.91
C GLY A 121 -1.84 17.33 -13.66
N LEU A 122 -0.67 17.53 -14.23
CA LEU A 122 0.44 16.61 -14.02
C LEU A 122 1.03 16.80 -12.62
N PHE A 123 1.00 15.74 -11.83
CA PHE A 123 1.55 15.71 -10.49
C PHE A 123 2.60 14.59 -10.37
N GLU A 124 3.69 14.91 -9.68
CA GLU A 124 4.67 13.94 -9.21
C GLU A 124 4.72 14.02 -7.68
N TRP A 125 4.57 12.87 -7.02
CA TRP A 125 4.58 12.82 -5.56
C TRP A 125 5.21 11.51 -5.06
N SER A 126 5.62 11.54 -3.80
CA SER A 126 6.23 10.38 -3.14
C SER A 126 5.67 10.15 -1.75
N VAL A 127 5.69 8.90 -1.34
CA VAL A 127 5.44 8.43 0.03
C VAL A 127 6.57 7.51 0.43
N GLU A 128 7.22 7.84 1.54
CA GLU A 128 8.19 6.98 2.20
C GLU A 128 7.57 6.39 3.46
N LEU A 129 7.63 5.08 3.59
CA LEU A 129 7.18 4.33 4.76
C LEU A 129 8.35 3.59 5.37
N ARG A 130 8.48 3.67 6.71
CA ARG A 130 9.36 2.83 7.50
C ARG A 130 8.49 2.01 8.45
N ILE A 131 8.39 0.73 8.16
CA ILE A 131 7.50 -0.20 8.85
C ILE A 131 8.35 -1.08 9.78
N PRO A 132 8.10 -1.10 11.09
CA PRO A 132 8.77 -2.03 11.99
C PRO A 132 8.47 -3.48 11.58
N LEU A 133 9.51 -4.30 11.43
CA LEU A 133 9.32 -5.71 11.01
C LEU A 133 8.55 -6.53 12.04
N ASP A 134 8.59 -6.17 13.31
CA ASP A 134 7.80 -6.84 14.35
C ASP A 134 6.28 -6.62 14.22
N LEU A 135 5.81 -5.59 13.51
CA LEU A 135 4.40 -5.46 13.15
C LEU A 135 3.98 -6.53 12.12
N ILE A 136 4.90 -6.95 11.26
CA ILE A 136 4.67 -7.96 10.23
C ILE A 136 4.86 -9.37 10.81
N PHE A 137 6.00 -9.62 11.44
CA PHE A 137 6.40 -10.95 11.93
C PHE A 137 5.88 -11.29 13.32
N ARG A 138 5.39 -10.30 14.09
CA ARG A 138 4.88 -10.48 15.46
C ARG A 138 5.91 -11.16 16.38
N ASP A 139 5.54 -12.32 16.93
CA ASP A 139 6.38 -13.08 17.86
C ASP A 139 7.52 -13.84 17.17
N GLN A 140 7.52 -13.86 15.84
CA GLN A 140 8.58 -14.48 15.06
C GLN A 140 9.72 -13.48 14.84
N LYS A 141 10.94 -13.86 15.16
CA LYS A 141 12.12 -13.09 14.77
C LYS A 141 12.53 -13.53 13.35
N PRO A 142 12.46 -12.63 12.35
CA PRO A 142 12.91 -12.98 11.02
C PRO A 142 14.40 -13.31 11.02
N THR A 143 14.77 -14.38 10.33
CA THR A 143 16.15 -14.73 10.04
C THR A 143 16.41 -14.49 8.56
N PHE A 144 17.35 -13.63 8.26
CA PHE A 144 17.64 -13.26 6.86
C PHE A 144 18.58 -14.25 6.17
N PRO A 145 18.39 -14.57 4.87
CA PRO A 145 17.33 -14.06 4.00
C PRO A 145 15.94 -14.63 4.37
N GLN A 146 14.92 -13.77 4.31
CA GLN A 146 13.54 -14.11 4.67
C GLN A 146 12.60 -13.85 3.50
N LYS A 147 11.85 -14.87 3.08
CA LYS A 147 10.80 -14.71 2.07
C LYS A 147 9.55 -14.07 2.68
N LEU A 148 8.93 -13.21 1.89
CA LEU A 148 7.67 -12.55 2.23
C LEU A 148 6.76 -12.55 0.99
N LYS A 149 5.53 -13.01 1.14
CA LYS A 149 4.51 -12.85 0.09
C LYS A 149 3.98 -11.43 0.15
N VAL A 150 3.95 -10.73 -0.98
CA VAL A 150 3.58 -9.31 -1.01
C VAL A 150 2.83 -8.95 -2.28
N ASN A 151 2.07 -7.86 -2.20
CA ASN A 151 1.70 -7.10 -3.37
C ASN A 151 1.77 -5.60 -3.05
N PHE A 152 1.95 -4.79 -4.08
CA PHE A 152 2.01 -3.34 -4.00
C PHE A 152 0.94 -2.78 -4.92
N TYR A 153 0.26 -1.73 -4.47
CA TYR A 153 -0.89 -1.22 -5.19
C TYR A 153 -0.87 0.31 -5.29
N LYS A 154 -1.64 0.78 -6.26
CA LYS A 154 -2.03 2.17 -6.41
C LYS A 154 -3.52 2.22 -6.68
N CYS A 155 -4.24 2.98 -5.88
CA CYS A 155 -5.67 3.24 -6.12
C CYS A 155 -6.02 4.72 -5.96
N ALA A 156 -7.25 5.05 -6.35
CA ALA A 156 -7.89 6.34 -6.18
C ALA A 156 -9.38 6.20 -6.45
N ASP A 157 -10.11 5.61 -5.49
CA ASP A 157 -11.50 5.16 -5.72
C ASP A 157 -12.47 6.29 -6.00
N LYS A 158 -12.32 7.45 -5.37
CA LYS A 158 -13.22 8.61 -5.48
C LYS A 158 -12.67 9.77 -6.28
N THR A 159 -11.75 9.52 -7.19
CA THR A 159 -11.33 10.51 -8.17
C THR A 159 -12.20 10.46 -9.42
N LYS A 160 -12.17 11.50 -10.25
CA LYS A 160 -12.87 11.54 -11.55
C LYS A 160 -12.42 10.41 -12.49
N LYS A 161 -11.19 9.95 -12.33
CA LYS A 161 -10.57 8.86 -13.06
C LYS A 161 -10.12 7.76 -12.11
N PRO A 162 -11.05 6.98 -11.52
CA PRO A 162 -10.70 5.93 -10.58
C PRO A 162 -9.80 4.89 -11.25
N HIS A 163 -8.83 4.38 -10.51
CA HIS A 163 -7.88 3.40 -11.03
C HIS A 163 -7.37 2.46 -9.94
N PHE A 164 -6.99 1.26 -10.37
CA PHE A 164 -6.56 0.16 -9.51
C PHE A 164 -5.40 -0.57 -10.18
N LEU A 165 -4.18 -0.30 -9.74
CA LEU A 165 -2.99 -0.95 -10.26
C LEU A 165 -2.37 -1.85 -9.19
N SER A 166 -1.72 -2.93 -9.64
CA SER A 166 -0.94 -3.81 -8.78
C SER A 166 0.44 -4.09 -9.38
N TRP A 167 1.36 -4.55 -8.54
CA TRP A 167 2.65 -5.10 -8.99
C TRP A 167 2.45 -6.52 -9.53
N HIS A 168 1.82 -7.41 -8.77
CA HIS A 168 1.51 -8.76 -9.18
C HIS A 168 0.05 -8.83 -9.67
N PRO A 169 -0.26 -9.53 -10.78
CA PRO A 169 -1.60 -9.51 -11.39
C PRO A 169 -2.67 -10.14 -10.50
N ILE A 170 -3.89 -9.63 -10.64
CA ILE A 170 -5.07 -10.10 -9.91
C ILE A 170 -6.14 -10.53 -10.94
N PRO A 171 -6.31 -11.83 -11.20
CA PRO A 171 -7.27 -12.34 -12.18
C PRO A 171 -8.69 -12.48 -11.62
N LEU A 172 -9.21 -11.41 -11.03
CA LEU A 172 -10.58 -11.33 -10.50
C LEU A 172 -11.46 -10.48 -11.43
N PRO A 173 -12.78 -10.73 -11.50
CA PRO A 173 -13.68 -9.98 -12.37
C PRO A 173 -13.97 -8.55 -11.89
N LYS A 174 -13.66 -8.22 -10.63
CA LYS A 174 -13.87 -6.90 -10.02
C LYS A 174 -12.68 -6.51 -9.18
N PRO A 175 -12.42 -5.20 -8.98
CA PRO A 175 -11.34 -4.73 -8.11
C PRO A 175 -11.44 -5.28 -6.69
N ASP A 176 -10.40 -6.00 -6.30
CA ASP A 176 -10.18 -6.45 -4.94
C ASP A 176 -8.69 -6.68 -4.71
N PHE A 177 -8.10 -5.95 -3.76
CA PHE A 177 -6.70 -6.11 -3.35
C PHE A 177 -6.53 -7.09 -2.18
N HIS A 178 -7.62 -7.39 -1.46
CA HIS A 178 -7.61 -8.28 -0.31
C HIS A 178 -7.59 -9.77 -0.70
N CYS A 179 -6.64 -10.16 -1.55
CA CYS A 179 -6.55 -11.48 -2.16
C CYS A 179 -5.12 -12.04 -2.04
N PRO A 180 -4.71 -12.50 -0.82
CA PRO A 180 -3.34 -12.97 -0.57
C PRO A 180 -2.91 -14.16 -1.42
N GLN A 181 -3.84 -14.91 -2.02
CA GLN A 181 -3.55 -15.98 -2.98
C GLN A 181 -2.88 -15.48 -4.27
N PHE A 182 -2.97 -14.18 -4.57
CA PHE A 182 -2.35 -13.54 -5.74
C PHE A 182 -1.14 -12.67 -5.38
N PHE A 183 -0.60 -12.78 -4.17
CA PHE A 183 0.63 -12.10 -3.82
C PHE A 183 1.82 -12.73 -4.54
N GLY A 184 2.73 -11.89 -5.00
CA GLY A 184 4.05 -12.31 -5.44
C GLY A 184 4.97 -12.57 -4.25
N GLU A 185 6.23 -12.87 -4.51
CA GLU A 185 7.22 -13.15 -3.45
C GLU A 185 8.42 -12.20 -3.60
N ILE A 186 8.89 -11.68 -2.48
CA ILE A 186 10.16 -10.96 -2.38
C ILE A 186 11.04 -11.63 -1.32
N GLU A 187 12.34 -11.35 -1.38
CA GLU A 187 13.30 -11.78 -0.37
C GLU A 187 13.87 -10.56 0.36
N LEU A 188 13.67 -10.51 1.66
CA LEU A 188 14.31 -9.56 2.57
C LEU A 188 15.72 -10.07 2.91
N ARG A 189 16.71 -9.16 3.01
CA ARG A 189 18.13 -9.50 3.21
C ARG A 189 18.76 -8.73 4.35
#